data_a722e5639222aef690e8fa11c619a7fc
#
_entry.id   a722e5639222aef690e8fa11c619a7fc
#
_cell.length_a   1.000
_cell.length_b   1.000
_cell.length_c   1.000
_cell.angle_alpha   90.00
_cell.angle_beta   90.00
_cell.angle_gamma   90.00
#
_symmetry.space_group_name_H-M   'P 1'
#
loop_
_entity.id
_entity.type
_entity.pdbx_description
1 polymer ?
#
loop_
_entity_poly.entity_id
_entity_poly.type
_entity_poly.pdbx_seq_one_letter_code
_entity_poly.pdbx_strand_id
1 'polypeptide(L)'
;MYLPREKLITMGPRSLTDEELLAVMLGSGTRGIPVQTLARAVLPHLDAGNDDVNLQSLQAVDGIGPSKALLLVAALEFSRRRIRPEGIRIKRPSDVVPLLQHLIDRPQEHVVSISLSGAHEVIRMRTVSIGLLTSCPIHPREIFVGPISDHAYSVILAHNHPSGDPAPSQEDKQVTRQIAEAARTLGMRLLDHIIFARRGYYSFQESGELG
;
A
#
# COMPACT_ATOMS: atom_id res chain seq x y z
N MET A 1 14.31 0.48 -27.55
CA MET A 1 13.59 0.28 -26.26
C MET A 1 14.66 -0.13 -25.27
N TYR A 2 14.87 0.65 -24.21
CA TYR A 2 15.91 0.34 -23.21
C TYR A 2 15.49 -0.87 -22.38
N LEU A 3 16.44 -1.74 -22.06
CA LEU A 3 16.24 -2.77 -21.03
C LEU A 3 16.14 -2.12 -19.65
N PRO A 4 15.44 -2.72 -18.66
CA PRO A 4 15.25 -2.10 -17.34
C PRO A 4 16.55 -1.63 -16.68
N ARG A 5 17.65 -2.38 -16.80
CA ARG A 5 18.97 -1.99 -16.28
C ARG A 5 19.56 -0.77 -16.99
N GLU A 6 19.43 -0.72 -18.31
CA GLU A 6 19.92 0.41 -19.12
C GLU A 6 19.11 1.66 -18.79
N LYS A 7 17.78 1.53 -18.65
CA LYS A 7 16.88 2.59 -18.25
C LYS A 7 17.22 3.12 -16.85
N LEU A 8 17.52 2.22 -15.91
CA LEU A 8 17.96 2.60 -14.55
C LEU A 8 19.24 3.44 -14.61
N ILE A 9 20.24 3.04 -15.41
CA ILE A 9 21.53 3.72 -15.53
C ILE A 9 21.38 5.09 -16.19
N THR A 10 20.58 5.16 -17.27
CA THR A 10 20.50 6.38 -18.10
C THR A 10 19.49 7.40 -17.59
N MET A 11 18.40 6.96 -17.01
CA MET A 11 17.25 7.81 -16.64
C MET A 11 16.96 7.83 -15.13
N GLY A 12 17.68 7.01 -14.36
CA GLY A 12 17.51 6.92 -12.89
C GLY A 12 16.29 6.10 -12.45
N PRO A 13 16.21 5.79 -11.14
CA PRO A 13 15.20 4.85 -10.61
C PRO A 13 13.76 5.33 -10.74
N ARG A 14 13.51 6.64 -10.71
CA ARG A 14 12.15 7.21 -10.81
C ARG A 14 11.50 7.03 -12.18
N SER A 15 12.27 6.67 -13.19
CA SER A 15 11.76 6.42 -14.55
C SER A 15 11.24 5.00 -14.75
N LEU A 16 11.55 4.07 -13.84
CA LEU A 16 11.17 2.67 -13.93
C LEU A 16 9.79 2.43 -13.31
N THR A 17 9.03 1.52 -13.92
CA THR A 17 7.84 0.94 -13.28
C THR A 17 8.25 -0.05 -12.20
N ASP A 18 7.32 -0.43 -11.31
CA ASP A 18 7.60 -1.44 -10.27
C ASP A 18 7.98 -2.80 -10.87
N GLU A 19 7.35 -3.19 -12.00
CA GLU A 19 7.73 -4.39 -12.76
C GLU A 19 9.19 -4.30 -13.25
N GLU A 20 9.61 -3.14 -13.77
CA GLU A 20 10.97 -2.92 -14.23
C GLU A 20 11.98 -2.90 -13.08
N LEU A 21 11.64 -2.27 -11.95
CA LEU A 21 12.46 -2.29 -10.74
C LEU A 21 12.64 -3.72 -10.22
N LEU A 22 11.56 -4.48 -10.15
CA LEU A 22 11.58 -5.86 -9.71
C LEU A 22 12.39 -6.74 -10.67
N ALA A 23 12.28 -6.52 -11.99
CA ALA A 23 13.10 -7.20 -12.99
C ALA A 23 14.60 -6.91 -12.82
N VAL A 24 14.97 -5.68 -12.44
CA VAL A 24 16.36 -5.32 -12.10
C VAL A 24 16.83 -6.06 -10.87
N MET A 25 16.01 -6.15 -9.82
CA MET A 25 16.32 -6.87 -8.57
C MET A 25 16.48 -8.37 -8.81
N LEU A 26 15.58 -9.01 -9.56
CA LEU A 26 15.64 -10.43 -9.92
C LEU A 26 16.86 -10.78 -10.79
N GLY A 27 17.39 -9.80 -11.50
CA GLY A 27 18.62 -9.87 -12.24
C GLY A 27 18.53 -10.60 -13.57
N SER A 28 18.01 -11.81 -13.60
CA SER A 28 17.86 -12.63 -14.81
C SER A 28 16.58 -13.46 -14.74
N GLY A 29 16.10 -13.87 -15.91
CA GLY A 29 15.05 -14.88 -16.01
C GLY A 29 15.52 -16.27 -15.54
N THR A 30 14.69 -17.25 -15.76
CA THR A 30 14.99 -18.68 -15.59
C THR A 30 14.81 -19.40 -16.92
N ARG A 31 15.09 -20.70 -16.95
CA ARG A 31 15.01 -21.50 -18.19
C ARG A 31 13.63 -21.32 -18.86
N GLY A 32 13.56 -20.60 -19.98
CA GLY A 32 12.34 -20.37 -20.76
C GLY A 32 11.43 -19.24 -20.26
N ILE A 33 11.73 -18.58 -19.12
CA ILE A 33 10.90 -17.51 -18.57
C ILE A 33 11.72 -16.21 -18.53
N PRO A 34 11.36 -15.16 -19.29
CA PRO A 34 12.00 -13.85 -19.23
C PRO A 34 11.84 -13.20 -17.84
N VAL A 35 12.80 -12.37 -17.45
CA VAL A 35 12.79 -11.70 -16.14
C VAL A 35 11.58 -10.78 -15.94
N GLN A 36 11.10 -10.13 -16.99
CA GLN A 36 9.91 -9.28 -16.94
C GLN A 36 8.65 -10.11 -16.64
N THR A 37 8.54 -11.32 -17.22
CA THR A 37 7.44 -12.24 -16.94
C THR A 37 7.48 -12.70 -15.48
N LEU A 38 8.67 -12.99 -14.93
CA LEU A 38 8.84 -13.32 -13.53
C LEU A 38 8.47 -12.13 -12.62
N ALA A 39 8.91 -10.93 -12.96
CA ALA A 39 8.59 -9.72 -12.19
C ALA A 39 7.08 -9.50 -12.13
N ARG A 40 6.39 -9.61 -13.27
CA ARG A 40 4.93 -9.48 -13.34
C ARG A 40 4.20 -10.55 -12.51
N ALA A 41 4.69 -11.78 -12.50
CA ALA A 41 4.10 -12.85 -11.72
C ALA A 41 4.31 -12.69 -10.20
N VAL A 42 5.43 -12.10 -9.78
CA VAL A 42 5.77 -11.85 -8.38
C VAL A 42 5.03 -10.64 -7.80
N LEU A 43 4.82 -9.60 -8.60
CA LEU A 43 4.29 -8.32 -8.13
C LEU A 43 2.99 -8.43 -7.32
N PRO A 44 1.96 -9.22 -7.73
CA PRO A 44 0.74 -9.40 -6.95
C PRO A 44 0.97 -9.99 -5.55
N HIS A 45 1.99 -10.84 -5.39
CA HIS A 45 2.33 -11.42 -4.10
C HIS A 45 2.94 -10.40 -3.14
N LEU A 46 3.60 -9.36 -3.68
CA LEU A 46 4.13 -8.25 -2.90
C LEU A 46 3.05 -7.22 -2.55
N ASP A 47 2.05 -7.06 -3.42
CA ASP A 47 0.93 -6.13 -3.25
C ASP A 47 -0.16 -6.65 -2.31
N ALA A 48 -0.21 -7.95 -2.05
CA ALA A 48 -1.26 -8.61 -1.27
C ALA A 48 -1.33 -8.18 0.21
N GLY A 49 -0.44 -7.29 0.64
CA GLY A 49 -0.54 -6.59 1.94
C GLY A 49 -0.39 -7.47 3.18
N ASN A 50 0.00 -8.71 3.03
CA ASN A 50 0.38 -9.52 4.17
C ASN A 50 1.74 -9.05 4.67
N ASP A 51 1.82 -8.68 5.95
CA ASP A 51 3.05 -8.30 6.66
C ASP A 51 4.18 -9.36 6.54
N ASP A 52 3.81 -10.56 6.16
CA ASP A 52 4.69 -11.67 5.85
C ASP A 52 4.64 -11.97 4.34
N VAL A 53 5.41 -11.24 3.54
CA VAL A 53 5.84 -11.78 2.25
C VAL A 53 6.60 -13.07 2.58
N ASN A 54 5.87 -14.17 2.55
CA ASN A 54 6.34 -15.46 3.00
C ASN A 54 7.23 -16.06 1.91
N LEU A 55 8.37 -16.57 2.31
CA LEU A 55 9.30 -17.29 1.44
C LEU A 55 8.56 -18.37 0.62
N GLN A 56 7.61 -19.07 1.24
CA GLN A 56 6.82 -20.11 0.59
C GLN A 56 5.90 -19.57 -0.53
N SER A 57 5.25 -18.44 -0.31
CA SER A 57 4.36 -17.82 -1.31
C SER A 57 5.15 -17.36 -2.55
N LEU A 58 6.34 -16.80 -2.34
CA LEU A 58 7.22 -16.42 -3.44
C LEU A 58 7.78 -17.63 -4.20
N GLN A 59 8.12 -18.71 -3.50
CA GLN A 59 8.60 -19.96 -4.13
C GLN A 59 7.50 -20.72 -4.89
N ALA A 60 6.23 -20.44 -4.62
CA ALA A 60 5.12 -20.99 -5.39
C ALA A 60 5.00 -20.39 -6.79
N VAL A 61 5.66 -19.23 -7.04
CA VAL A 61 5.70 -18.61 -8.36
C VAL A 61 6.67 -19.36 -9.25
N ASP A 62 6.17 -19.86 -10.38
CA ASP A 62 7.01 -20.62 -11.32
C ASP A 62 8.21 -19.80 -11.79
N GLY A 63 9.41 -20.39 -11.69
CA GLY A 63 10.67 -19.72 -12.00
C GLY A 63 11.30 -18.92 -10.86
N ILE A 64 10.67 -18.81 -9.69
CA ILE A 64 11.26 -18.24 -8.48
C ILE A 64 11.83 -19.35 -7.60
N GLY A 65 13.12 -19.59 -7.73
CA GLY A 65 13.86 -20.51 -6.85
C GLY A 65 14.23 -19.88 -5.50
N PRO A 66 14.80 -20.68 -4.57
CA PRO A 66 15.14 -20.23 -3.21
C PRO A 66 15.98 -18.95 -3.18
N SER A 67 16.99 -18.84 -4.05
CA SER A 67 17.88 -17.65 -4.07
C SER A 67 17.16 -16.36 -4.40
N LYS A 68 16.24 -16.37 -5.38
CA LYS A 68 15.47 -15.20 -5.75
C LYS A 68 14.44 -14.83 -4.69
N ALA A 69 13.77 -15.82 -4.11
CA ALA A 69 12.83 -15.60 -3.03
C ALA A 69 13.52 -15.01 -1.79
N LEU A 70 14.68 -15.54 -1.39
CA LEU A 70 15.50 -15.01 -0.28
C LEU A 70 15.96 -13.58 -0.55
N LEU A 71 16.41 -13.28 -1.78
CA LEU A 71 16.79 -11.93 -2.18
C LEU A 71 15.64 -10.94 -1.98
N LEU A 72 14.43 -11.29 -2.46
CA LEU A 72 13.25 -10.42 -2.35
C LEU A 72 12.85 -10.20 -0.89
N VAL A 73 12.76 -11.26 -0.09
CA VAL A 73 12.44 -11.13 1.34
C VAL A 73 13.47 -10.26 2.06
N ALA A 74 14.76 -10.49 1.81
CA ALA A 74 15.83 -9.71 2.43
C ALA A 74 15.80 -8.24 1.98
N ALA A 75 15.56 -7.96 0.69
CA ALA A 75 15.47 -6.60 0.16
C ALA A 75 14.27 -5.83 0.75
N LEU A 76 13.11 -6.49 0.87
CA LEU A 76 11.91 -5.91 1.49
C LEU A 76 12.17 -5.59 2.97
N GLU A 77 12.73 -6.52 3.73
CA GLU A 77 13.04 -6.31 5.15
C GLU A 77 14.12 -5.21 5.32
N PHE A 78 15.15 -5.20 4.46
CA PHE A 78 16.15 -4.13 4.47
C PHE A 78 15.52 -2.76 4.18
N SER A 79 14.62 -2.69 3.18
CA SER A 79 13.88 -1.47 2.85
C SER A 79 12.96 -1.06 4.00
N ARG A 80 12.22 -2.00 4.57
CA ARG A 80 11.36 -1.76 5.74
C ARG A 80 12.13 -1.17 6.91
N ARG A 81 13.33 -1.67 7.21
CA ARG A 81 14.21 -1.12 8.27
C ARG A 81 14.79 0.25 7.96
N ARG A 82 14.92 0.63 6.69
CA ARG A 82 15.52 1.90 6.25
C ARG A 82 14.51 2.97 5.94
N ILE A 83 13.34 2.58 5.43
CA ILE A 83 12.24 3.47 4.99
C ILE A 83 11.08 3.38 6.01
N ARG A 84 11.35 3.10 7.27
CA ARG A 84 10.31 2.90 8.28
C ARG A 84 9.26 4.02 8.23
N PRO A 85 8.01 3.75 7.89
CA PRO A 85 6.91 4.64 8.25
C PRO A 85 6.68 4.65 9.77
N GLU A 86 7.14 3.59 10.47
CA GLU A 86 7.10 3.51 11.93
C GLU A 86 7.86 4.69 12.56
N GLY A 87 7.17 5.44 13.41
CA GLY A 87 7.73 6.64 14.04
C GLY A 87 7.62 7.92 13.21
N ILE A 88 7.08 7.88 11.98
CA ILE A 88 6.72 9.09 11.26
C ILE A 88 5.49 9.70 11.92
N ARG A 89 5.61 10.94 12.35
CA ARG A 89 4.51 11.66 12.97
C ARG A 89 3.65 12.35 11.91
N ILE A 90 2.37 12.00 11.88
CA ILE A 90 1.38 12.62 11.01
C ILE A 90 0.82 13.87 11.71
N LYS A 91 1.05 15.03 11.10
CA LYS A 91 0.56 16.33 11.61
C LYS A 91 -0.59 16.86 10.75
N ARG A 92 -0.62 16.50 9.48
CA ARG A 92 -1.60 16.92 8.48
C ARG A 92 -1.80 15.83 7.44
N PRO A 93 -2.92 15.78 6.73
CA PRO A 93 -3.23 14.77 5.73
C PRO A 93 -2.16 14.63 4.64
N SER A 94 -1.56 15.74 4.23
CA SER A 94 -0.47 15.73 3.23
C SER A 94 0.76 14.91 3.63
N ASP A 95 0.96 14.63 4.92
CA ASP A 95 2.10 13.82 5.39
C ASP A 95 1.90 12.33 5.07
N VAL A 96 0.65 11.90 4.83
CA VAL A 96 0.30 10.51 4.50
C VAL A 96 0.57 10.20 3.02
N VAL A 97 0.32 11.16 2.12
CA VAL A 97 0.41 10.94 0.67
C VAL A 97 1.76 10.38 0.20
N PRO A 98 2.92 10.90 0.67
CA PRO A 98 4.22 10.34 0.30
C PRO A 98 4.41 8.88 0.70
N LEU A 99 3.78 8.44 1.79
CA LEU A 99 3.87 7.05 2.27
C LEU A 99 3.14 6.08 1.33
N LEU A 100 2.15 6.58 0.59
CA LEU A 100 1.27 5.81 -0.30
C LEU A 100 1.56 6.05 -1.79
N GLN A 101 2.60 6.82 -2.11
CA GLN A 101 2.91 7.24 -3.48
C GLN A 101 3.07 6.05 -4.44
N HIS A 102 3.57 4.92 -3.96
CA HIS A 102 3.74 3.69 -4.73
C HIS A 102 2.42 3.04 -5.19
N LEU A 103 1.28 3.46 -4.62
CA LEU A 103 -0.05 2.96 -4.97
C LEU A 103 -0.80 3.86 -5.96
N ILE A 104 -0.32 5.09 -6.24
CA ILE A 104 -1.04 6.08 -7.08
C ILE A 104 -1.35 5.54 -8.47
N ASP A 105 -0.41 4.82 -9.07
CA ASP A 105 -0.52 4.34 -10.45
C ASP A 105 -1.06 2.91 -10.54
N ARG A 106 -1.53 2.33 -9.46
CA ARG A 106 -2.12 1.00 -9.48
C ARG A 106 -3.46 1.01 -10.23
N PRO A 107 -3.71 -0.01 -11.08
CA PRO A 107 -4.95 -0.08 -11.87
C PRO A 107 -6.20 -0.42 -11.04
N GLN A 108 -6.00 -0.90 -9.82
CA GLN A 108 -7.06 -1.22 -8.86
C GLN A 108 -7.00 -0.29 -7.66
N GLU A 109 -8.12 -0.12 -6.99
CA GLU A 109 -8.17 0.58 -5.71
C GLU A 109 -7.49 -0.27 -4.63
N HIS A 110 -6.57 0.32 -3.89
CA HIS A 110 -5.90 -0.26 -2.74
C HIS A 110 -6.34 0.50 -1.52
N VAL A 111 -7.01 -0.19 -0.60
CA VAL A 111 -7.43 0.42 0.65
C VAL A 111 -6.41 0.09 1.72
N VAL A 112 -5.89 1.13 2.36
CA VAL A 112 -4.82 1.05 3.36
C VAL A 112 -5.35 1.52 4.71
N SER A 113 -5.14 0.72 5.75
CA SER A 113 -5.34 1.09 7.14
C SER A 113 -4.00 1.46 7.75
N ILE A 114 -3.92 2.64 8.38
CA ILE A 114 -2.72 3.17 9.02
C ILE A 114 -2.97 3.26 10.52
N SER A 115 -2.30 2.43 11.30
CA SER A 115 -2.35 2.42 12.76
C SER A 115 -1.47 3.54 13.32
N LEU A 116 -2.01 4.35 14.24
CA LEU A 116 -1.28 5.47 14.85
C LEU A 116 -1.27 5.38 16.39
N SER A 117 -0.16 5.81 16.99
CA SER A 117 -0.02 6.00 18.41
C SER A 117 -0.80 7.23 18.92
N GLY A 118 -0.89 7.41 20.24
CA GLY A 118 -1.47 8.61 20.85
C GLY A 118 -0.70 9.91 20.51
N ALA A 119 0.54 9.82 20.03
CA ALA A 119 1.34 10.94 19.53
C ALA A 119 1.18 11.17 18.02
N HIS A 120 0.26 10.44 17.38
CA HIS A 120 0.04 10.40 15.93
C HIS A 120 1.26 9.90 15.14
N GLU A 121 2.06 9.04 15.75
CA GLU A 121 3.16 8.37 15.06
C GLU A 121 2.64 7.10 14.40
N VAL A 122 3.09 6.85 13.17
CA VAL A 122 2.73 5.63 12.43
C VAL A 122 3.34 4.43 13.14
N ILE A 123 2.47 3.54 13.61
CA ILE A 123 2.85 2.24 14.16
C ILE A 123 3.02 1.26 13.00
N ARG A 124 2.00 1.18 12.13
CA ARG A 124 2.00 0.28 10.98
C ARG A 124 1.01 0.70 9.90
N MET A 125 1.32 0.30 8.66
CA MET A 125 0.45 0.46 7.50
C MET A 125 0.15 -0.91 6.91
N ARG A 126 -1.11 -1.15 6.50
CA ARG A 126 -1.55 -2.42 5.88
C ARG A 126 -2.52 -2.15 4.75
N THR A 127 -2.30 -2.79 3.62
CA THR A 127 -3.34 -2.91 2.60
C THR A 127 -4.40 -3.91 3.09
N VAL A 128 -5.63 -3.44 3.27
CA VAL A 128 -6.74 -4.25 3.80
C VAL A 128 -7.67 -4.76 2.71
N SER A 129 -7.64 -4.12 1.53
CA SER A 129 -8.41 -4.56 0.37
C SER A 129 -7.77 -4.10 -0.93
N ILE A 130 -7.94 -4.89 -1.99
CA ILE A 130 -7.57 -4.57 -3.38
C ILE A 130 -8.76 -4.89 -4.27
N GLY A 131 -9.24 -3.91 -5.03
CA GLY A 131 -10.40 -4.03 -5.90
C GLY A 131 -11.28 -2.78 -5.84
N LEU A 132 -12.47 -2.85 -6.42
CA LEU A 132 -13.43 -1.75 -6.34
C LEU A 132 -14.12 -1.76 -4.97
N LEU A 133 -14.11 -0.62 -4.26
CA LEU A 133 -14.91 -0.41 -3.03
C LEU A 133 -16.41 -0.69 -3.26
N THR A 134 -16.89 -0.45 -4.48
CA THR A 134 -18.28 -0.66 -4.89
C THR A 134 -18.68 -2.13 -5.06
N SER A 135 -17.71 -3.02 -5.31
CA SER A 135 -17.97 -4.44 -5.61
C SER A 135 -17.91 -5.34 -4.38
N CYS A 136 -17.24 -4.90 -3.33
CA CYS A 136 -17.13 -5.62 -2.07
C CYS A 136 -17.05 -4.60 -0.93
N PRO A 137 -18.16 -4.33 -0.22
CA PRO A 137 -18.15 -3.38 0.88
C PRO A 137 -17.12 -3.82 1.92
N ILE A 138 -16.12 -2.98 2.16
CA ILE A 138 -15.10 -3.25 3.18
C ILE A 138 -15.78 -3.30 4.53
N HIS A 139 -15.71 -4.45 5.16
CA HIS A 139 -16.29 -4.60 6.49
C HIS A 139 -15.36 -3.96 7.55
N PRO A 140 -15.90 -3.20 8.54
CA PRO A 140 -15.09 -2.58 9.59
C PRO A 140 -14.10 -3.53 10.27
N ARG A 141 -14.47 -4.81 10.47
CA ARG A 141 -13.57 -5.82 11.07
C ARG A 141 -12.25 -5.96 10.30
N GLU A 142 -12.26 -5.83 8.97
CA GLU A 142 -11.06 -5.99 8.15
C GLU A 142 -10.12 -4.80 8.34
N ILE A 143 -10.69 -3.60 8.53
CA ILE A 143 -9.92 -2.39 8.80
C ILE A 143 -9.32 -2.40 10.20
N PHE A 144 -10.08 -2.84 11.22
CA PHE A 144 -9.68 -2.69 12.61
C PHE A 144 -8.92 -3.87 13.21
N VAL A 145 -8.90 -5.05 12.58
CA VAL A 145 -8.15 -6.21 13.10
C VAL A 145 -6.66 -5.89 13.29
N GLY A 146 -6.05 -5.20 12.34
CA GLY A 146 -4.67 -4.76 12.43
C GLY A 146 -4.44 -3.72 13.52
N PRO A 147 -5.13 -2.57 13.49
CA PRO A 147 -5.04 -1.53 14.53
C PRO A 147 -5.28 -2.03 15.95
N ILE A 148 -6.22 -2.96 16.17
CA ILE A 148 -6.43 -3.58 17.48
C ILE A 148 -5.19 -4.36 17.91
N SER A 149 -4.61 -5.18 17.02
CA SER A 149 -3.38 -5.94 17.30
C SER A 149 -2.17 -5.04 17.57
N ASP A 150 -2.14 -3.86 16.94
CA ASP A 150 -1.07 -2.86 17.12
C ASP A 150 -1.25 -2.03 18.39
N HIS A 151 -2.34 -2.21 19.14
CA HIS A 151 -2.73 -1.33 20.23
C HIS A 151 -2.80 0.16 19.80
N ALA A 152 -3.28 0.40 18.58
CA ALA A 152 -3.35 1.74 18.02
C ALA A 152 -4.38 2.60 18.77
N TYR A 153 -4.04 3.88 18.96
CA TYR A 153 -4.95 4.87 19.51
C TYR A 153 -5.95 5.39 18.47
N SER A 154 -5.47 5.51 17.23
CA SER A 154 -6.27 6.03 16.12
C SER A 154 -5.85 5.39 14.80
N VAL A 155 -6.71 5.56 13.80
CA VAL A 155 -6.54 5.00 12.46
C VAL A 155 -6.74 6.11 11.42
N ILE A 156 -5.94 6.07 10.36
CA ILE A 156 -6.24 6.75 9.10
C ILE A 156 -6.58 5.67 8.08
N LEU A 157 -7.70 5.85 7.38
CA LEU A 157 -8.04 5.09 6.20
C LEU A 157 -7.55 5.84 4.97
N ALA A 158 -7.00 5.14 3.98
CA ALA A 158 -6.61 5.76 2.74
C ALA A 158 -6.83 4.82 1.56
N HIS A 159 -7.18 5.36 0.37
CA HIS A 159 -7.24 4.57 -0.85
C HIS A 159 -6.89 5.42 -2.08
N ASN A 160 -6.38 4.76 -3.12
CA ASN A 160 -6.10 5.41 -4.39
C ASN A 160 -7.31 5.34 -5.31
N HIS A 161 -7.49 6.40 -6.12
CA HIS A 161 -8.43 6.40 -7.25
C HIS A 161 -7.68 6.20 -8.58
N PRO A 162 -7.82 5.04 -9.24
CA PRO A 162 -7.21 4.78 -10.55
C PRO A 162 -7.63 5.76 -11.64
N SER A 163 -8.81 6.40 -11.50
CA SER A 163 -9.30 7.45 -12.41
C SER A 163 -8.38 8.69 -12.48
N GLY A 164 -7.54 8.89 -11.45
CA GLY A 164 -6.69 10.06 -11.31
C GLY A 164 -7.37 11.27 -10.68
N ASP A 165 -8.65 11.19 -10.33
CA ASP A 165 -9.42 12.23 -9.64
C ASP A 165 -9.65 11.81 -8.18
N PRO A 166 -9.21 12.61 -7.16
CA PRO A 166 -9.40 12.28 -5.76
C PRO A 166 -10.79 12.63 -5.21
N ALA A 167 -11.72 13.11 -6.03
CA ALA A 167 -13.06 13.46 -5.58
C ALA A 167 -13.80 12.24 -4.99
N PRO A 168 -14.37 12.34 -3.77
CA PRO A 168 -15.02 11.23 -3.11
C PRO A 168 -16.34 10.85 -3.80
N SER A 169 -16.58 9.58 -3.98
CA SER A 169 -17.86 9.01 -4.40
C SER A 169 -18.88 9.03 -3.24
N GLN A 170 -20.14 8.69 -3.53
CA GLN A 170 -21.15 8.52 -2.47
C GLN A 170 -20.86 7.31 -1.60
N GLU A 171 -20.31 6.28 -2.20
CA GLU A 171 -19.85 5.06 -1.54
C GLU A 171 -18.72 5.37 -0.55
N ASP A 172 -17.73 6.19 -0.93
CA ASP A 172 -16.66 6.62 -0.04
C ASP A 172 -17.20 7.37 1.19
N LYS A 173 -18.17 8.24 0.97
CA LYS A 173 -18.83 8.97 2.07
C LYS A 173 -19.60 8.02 3.00
N GLN A 174 -20.25 7.01 2.47
CA GLN A 174 -20.98 6.00 3.25
C GLN A 174 -20.00 5.14 4.06
N VAL A 175 -18.96 4.62 3.42
CA VAL A 175 -17.91 3.82 4.07
C VAL A 175 -17.24 4.64 5.17
N THR A 176 -16.89 5.90 4.91
CA THR A 176 -16.28 6.79 5.91
C THR A 176 -17.12 6.90 7.17
N ARG A 177 -18.44 7.14 7.02
CA ARG A 177 -19.36 7.20 8.18
C ARG A 177 -19.42 5.89 8.95
N GLN A 178 -19.54 4.77 8.25
CA GLN A 178 -19.60 3.45 8.85
C GLN A 178 -18.31 3.12 9.64
N ILE A 179 -17.14 3.44 9.08
CA ILE A 179 -15.86 3.20 9.73
C ILE A 179 -15.65 4.14 10.92
N ALA A 180 -16.07 5.41 10.82
CA ALA A 180 -16.01 6.34 11.95
C ALA A 180 -16.87 5.88 13.14
N GLU A 181 -18.07 5.34 12.88
CA GLU A 181 -18.96 4.79 13.91
C GLU A 181 -18.36 3.53 14.55
N ALA A 182 -17.82 2.62 13.72
CA ALA A 182 -17.14 1.43 14.23
C ALA A 182 -15.91 1.77 15.08
N ALA A 183 -15.12 2.76 14.67
CA ALA A 183 -13.99 3.26 15.47
C ALA A 183 -14.43 3.69 16.86
N ARG A 184 -15.48 4.52 16.94
CA ARG A 184 -16.02 4.99 18.23
C ARG A 184 -16.47 3.82 19.12
N THR A 185 -17.14 2.82 18.55
CA THR A 185 -17.59 1.62 19.27
C THR A 185 -16.41 0.83 19.84
N LEU A 186 -15.27 0.81 19.12
CA LEU A 186 -14.04 0.15 19.56
C LEU A 186 -13.17 0.99 20.49
N GLY A 187 -13.61 2.21 20.87
CA GLY A 187 -12.81 3.14 21.68
C GLY A 187 -11.62 3.74 20.93
N MET A 188 -11.64 3.70 19.61
CA MET A 188 -10.63 4.24 18.70
C MET A 188 -11.13 5.50 17.99
N ARG A 189 -10.25 6.21 17.29
CA ARG A 189 -10.61 7.36 16.46
C ARG A 189 -10.23 7.10 15.01
N LEU A 190 -11.17 7.30 14.08
CA LEU A 190 -10.82 7.53 12.69
C LEU A 190 -10.36 9.01 12.59
N LEU A 191 -9.04 9.23 12.43
CA LEU A 191 -8.48 10.59 12.33
C LEU A 191 -8.75 11.21 10.97
N ASP A 192 -8.69 10.41 9.91
CA ASP A 192 -8.98 10.85 8.57
C ASP A 192 -9.34 9.67 7.66
N HIS A 193 -9.99 10.00 6.55
CA HIS A 193 -10.07 9.16 5.38
C HIS A 193 -9.51 9.97 4.20
N ILE A 194 -8.47 9.45 3.55
CA ILE A 194 -7.72 10.15 2.52
C ILE A 194 -7.85 9.40 1.20
N ILE A 195 -8.39 10.08 0.19
CA ILE A 195 -8.40 9.59 -1.18
C ILE A 195 -7.24 10.25 -1.92
N PHE A 196 -6.34 9.46 -2.50
CA PHE A 196 -5.20 10.01 -3.22
C PHE A 196 -5.19 9.54 -4.68
N ALA A 197 -4.74 10.43 -5.57
CA ALA A 197 -4.75 10.21 -7.00
C ALA A 197 -3.67 11.05 -7.68
N ARG A 198 -3.49 10.91 -8.99
CA ARG A 198 -2.51 11.68 -9.77
C ARG A 198 -2.69 13.18 -9.67
N ARG A 199 -3.93 13.67 -9.51
CA ARG A 199 -4.25 15.10 -9.43
C ARG A 199 -4.17 15.68 -8.01
N GLY A 200 -3.79 14.87 -7.00
CA GLY A 200 -3.70 15.30 -5.62
C GLY A 200 -4.38 14.35 -4.66
N TYR A 201 -4.89 14.88 -3.56
CA TYR A 201 -5.61 14.10 -2.56
C TYR A 201 -6.85 14.85 -2.08
N TYR A 202 -7.78 14.09 -1.50
CA TYR A 202 -8.94 14.60 -0.76
C TYR A 202 -8.87 14.05 0.67
N SER A 203 -9.12 14.90 1.65
CA SER A 203 -9.20 14.53 3.08
C SER A 203 -10.59 14.83 3.60
N PHE A 204 -11.24 13.85 4.19
CA PHE A 204 -12.53 14.01 4.83
C PHE A 204 -12.45 14.89 6.09
N GLN A 205 -11.31 14.86 6.77
CA GLN A 205 -11.06 15.71 7.94
C GLN A 205 -10.87 17.18 7.54
N GLU A 206 -10.05 17.48 6.51
CA GLU A 206 -9.85 18.85 6.02
C GLU A 206 -11.13 19.45 5.42
N SER A 207 -11.98 18.63 4.80
CA SER A 207 -13.28 19.06 4.26
C SER A 207 -14.38 19.24 5.31
N GLY A 208 -14.13 18.84 6.57
CA GLY A 208 -15.12 18.91 7.65
C GLY A 208 -16.22 17.85 7.56
N GLU A 209 -16.04 16.82 6.74
CA GLU A 209 -16.99 15.70 6.57
C GLU A 209 -16.76 14.55 7.55
N LEU A 210 -15.71 14.61 8.36
CA LEU A 210 -15.41 13.68 9.43
C LEU A 210 -15.73 14.34 10.77
N GLY A 211 -16.93 14.10 11.28
CA GLY A 211 -17.43 14.67 12.54
C GLY A 211 -17.32 13.71 13.73
#